data_80e3a7059cfa4404f5d9d2ec547d505e
#
_entry.id   80e3a7059cfa4404f5d9d2ec547d505e
#
_cell.length_a   1.000
_cell.length_b   1.000
_cell.length_c   1.000
_cell.angle_alpha   90.00
_cell.angle_beta   90.00
_cell.angle_gamma   90.00
#
_symmetry.space_group_name_H-M   'P 1'
#
loop_
_entity.id
_entity.type
_entity.pdbx_description
1 polymer ?
#
loop_
_entity_poly.entity_id
_entity_poly.type
_entity_poly.pdbx_seq_one_letter_code
_entity_poly.pdbx_strand_id
1 'polypeptide(L)'
;MRTRHLAGGLVCIAMAATGGGSLAAESVDIGKSEYDANCVACHGGEGKGGGVFAEMLKSPVPDLTGLAKKNGGVFPAARVYAVIDGREDVKAHGSRDMPIWGTDYQAAGKSAYDDYPFNAELFVRARILALIDYLYRIQAK
;
A
#
# COMPACT_ATOMS: atom_id res chain seq x y z
N MET A 1 11.77 86.33 7.87
CA MET A 1 11.57 85.15 7.05
C MET A 1 11.95 83.91 7.84
N ARG A 2 10.97 83.05 8.27
CA ARG A 2 11.22 81.87 9.09
C ARG A 2 10.97 80.66 8.22
N THR A 3 11.99 79.88 7.87
CA THR A 3 11.95 78.66 7.16
C THR A 3 11.65 77.51 8.14
N ARG A 4 10.53 76.83 7.95
CA ARG A 4 10.08 75.60 8.69
C ARG A 4 10.58 74.40 7.96
N HIS A 5 11.54 73.66 8.54
CA HIS A 5 11.94 72.37 8.07
C HIS A 5 10.89 71.30 8.52
N LEU A 6 10.21 70.64 7.56
CA LEU A 6 9.38 69.54 7.79
C LEU A 6 10.26 68.23 7.75
N ALA A 7 10.40 67.59 8.90
CA ALA A 7 11.08 66.34 9.01
C ALA A 7 10.06 65.23 8.63
N GLY A 8 10.24 64.58 7.47
CA GLY A 8 9.48 63.42 7.04
C GLY A 8 10.01 62.15 7.72
N GLY A 9 9.22 61.59 8.62
CA GLY A 9 9.53 60.30 9.24
C GLY A 9 9.25 59.14 8.28
N LEU A 10 10.26 58.35 7.96
CA LEU A 10 10.17 57.13 7.20
C LEU A 10 9.68 56.01 8.15
N VAL A 11 8.46 55.56 7.98
CA VAL A 11 7.91 54.38 8.70
C VAL A 11 8.30 53.12 7.91
N CYS A 12 9.29 52.38 8.40
CA CYS A 12 9.64 51.06 7.88
C CYS A 12 8.62 50.03 8.43
N ILE A 13 7.70 49.59 7.59
CA ILE A 13 6.82 48.46 7.90
C ILE A 13 7.62 47.17 7.71
N ALA A 14 8.00 46.52 8.81
CA ALA A 14 8.59 45.18 8.78
C ALA A 14 7.48 44.16 8.49
N MET A 15 7.44 43.64 7.27
CA MET A 15 6.59 42.47 6.94
C MET A 15 7.19 41.24 7.61
N ALA A 16 6.53 40.74 8.67
CA ALA A 16 6.82 39.47 9.26
C ALA A 16 6.34 38.38 8.26
N ALA A 17 7.29 37.70 7.61
CA ALA A 17 7.02 36.51 6.81
C ALA A 17 6.59 35.39 7.76
N THR A 18 5.29 35.18 7.89
CA THR A 18 4.73 33.97 8.52
C THR A 18 5.05 32.80 7.64
N GLY A 19 6.08 32.02 7.98
CA GLY A 19 6.41 30.77 7.36
C GLY A 19 5.24 29.81 7.51
N GLY A 20 4.44 29.66 6.45
CA GLY A 20 3.41 28.64 6.35
C GLY A 20 4.09 27.26 6.33
N GLY A 21 4.11 26.57 7.47
CA GLY A 21 4.48 25.16 7.54
C GLY A 21 3.52 24.37 6.66
N SER A 22 4.00 23.89 5.52
CA SER A 22 3.27 22.93 4.70
C SER A 22 3.11 21.65 5.52
N LEU A 23 1.88 21.38 6.01
CA LEU A 23 1.53 20.08 6.54
C LEU A 23 1.47 19.14 5.33
N ALA A 24 2.60 18.48 5.04
CA ALA A 24 2.59 17.36 4.11
C ALA A 24 1.65 16.30 4.70
N ALA A 25 0.50 16.10 4.08
CA ALA A 25 -0.38 14.99 4.42
C ALA A 25 0.43 13.70 4.22
N GLU A 26 0.58 12.92 5.28
CA GLU A 26 1.24 11.61 5.21
C GLU A 26 0.44 10.75 4.23
N SER A 27 1.06 10.38 3.12
CA SER A 27 0.41 9.56 2.12
C SER A 27 0.21 8.15 2.68
N VAL A 28 -1.04 7.71 2.74
CA VAL A 28 -1.36 6.34 3.18
C VAL A 28 -0.80 5.35 2.16
N ASP A 29 0.07 4.45 2.62
CA ASP A 29 0.55 3.33 1.82
C ASP A 29 -0.54 2.26 1.72
N ILE A 30 -1.33 2.33 0.66
CA ILE A 30 -2.46 1.42 0.43
C ILE A 30 -1.97 -0.03 0.36
N GLY A 31 -0.86 -0.31 -0.32
CA GLY A 31 -0.32 -1.65 -0.46
C GLY A 31 0.11 -2.26 0.87
N LYS A 32 0.77 -1.46 1.71
CA LYS A 32 1.11 -1.88 3.07
C LYS A 32 -0.13 -2.11 3.93
N SER A 33 -1.11 -1.21 3.84
CA SER A 33 -2.37 -1.34 4.57
C SER A 33 -3.12 -2.62 4.19
N GLU A 34 -3.18 -2.96 2.89
CA GLU A 34 -3.76 -4.22 2.41
C GLU A 34 -2.99 -5.44 2.93
N TYR A 35 -1.65 -5.36 2.94
CA TYR A 35 -0.81 -6.43 3.47
C TYR A 35 -1.05 -6.65 4.97
N ASP A 36 -1.07 -5.58 5.74
CA ASP A 36 -1.29 -5.64 7.20
C ASP A 36 -2.68 -6.20 7.54
N ALA A 37 -3.70 -5.84 6.75
CA ALA A 37 -5.06 -6.31 6.99
C ALA A 37 -5.29 -7.78 6.61
N ASN A 38 -4.65 -8.26 5.52
CA ASN A 38 -5.07 -9.51 4.88
C ASN A 38 -3.96 -10.58 4.81
N CYS A 39 -2.68 -10.22 4.95
CA CYS A 39 -1.57 -11.12 4.66
C CYS A 39 -0.69 -11.42 5.89
N VAL A 40 -0.53 -10.45 6.78
CA VAL A 40 0.35 -10.52 7.96
C VAL A 40 0.07 -11.74 8.83
N ALA A 41 -1.18 -12.12 8.99
CA ALA A 41 -1.57 -13.23 9.86
C ALA A 41 -0.91 -14.56 9.49
N CYS A 42 -0.61 -14.78 8.20
CA CYS A 42 0.09 -15.95 7.71
C CYS A 42 1.54 -15.64 7.30
N HIS A 43 1.77 -14.54 6.56
CA HIS A 43 3.07 -14.24 5.98
C HIS A 43 4.02 -13.45 6.91
N GLY A 44 3.56 -13.04 8.12
CA GLY A 44 4.33 -12.26 9.07
C GLY A 44 4.52 -10.80 8.67
N GLY A 45 4.88 -9.94 9.61
CA GLY A 45 5.00 -8.48 9.38
C GLY A 45 6.07 -8.09 8.37
N GLU A 46 7.10 -8.93 8.20
CA GLU A 46 8.19 -8.70 7.24
C GLU A 46 8.05 -9.50 5.93
N GLY A 47 6.98 -10.26 5.75
CA GLY A 47 6.78 -11.09 4.56
C GLY A 47 7.63 -12.35 4.50
N LYS A 48 8.30 -12.73 5.58
CA LYS A 48 9.22 -13.89 5.65
C LYS A 48 8.56 -15.18 6.10
N GLY A 49 7.25 -15.18 6.28
CA GLY A 49 6.51 -16.26 6.94
C GLY A 49 6.44 -16.06 8.45
N GLY A 50 5.96 -17.08 9.16
CA GLY A 50 5.89 -17.06 10.64
C GLY A 50 4.82 -16.14 11.22
N GLY A 51 3.75 -15.84 10.47
CA GLY A 51 2.57 -15.20 11.03
C GLY A 51 1.85 -16.13 12.02
N VAL A 52 0.97 -15.56 12.84
CA VAL A 52 0.29 -16.29 13.95
C VAL A 52 -0.52 -17.51 13.49
N PHE A 53 -0.95 -17.56 12.23
CA PHE A 53 -1.66 -18.70 11.65
C PHE A 53 -0.76 -19.64 10.85
N ALA A 54 0.52 -19.33 10.67
CA ALA A 54 1.42 -20.13 9.84
C ALA A 54 1.53 -21.60 10.31
N GLU A 55 1.54 -21.83 11.62
CA GLU A 55 1.64 -23.16 12.21
C GLU A 55 0.36 -24.00 12.09
N MET A 56 -0.77 -23.35 11.80
CA MET A 56 -2.07 -24.01 11.62
C MET A 56 -2.28 -24.51 10.18
N LEU A 57 -1.42 -24.06 9.25
CA LEU A 57 -1.54 -24.40 7.84
C LEU A 57 -0.86 -25.74 7.53
N LYS A 58 -1.41 -26.48 6.56
CA LYS A 58 -0.86 -27.77 6.14
C LYS A 58 0.46 -27.65 5.41
N SER A 59 0.71 -26.50 4.83
CA SER A 59 1.91 -26.23 4.05
C SER A 59 2.67 -25.02 4.62
N PRO A 60 4.02 -25.02 4.55
CA PRO A 60 4.81 -23.89 5.00
C PRO A 60 4.45 -22.62 4.24
N VAL A 61 4.25 -21.51 4.96
CA VAL A 61 4.02 -20.20 4.36
C VAL A 61 5.32 -19.71 3.70
N PRO A 62 5.30 -19.37 2.39
CA PRO A 62 6.50 -18.95 1.70
C PRO A 62 7.00 -17.58 2.16
N ASP A 63 8.32 -17.41 2.13
CA ASP A 63 8.98 -16.12 2.22
C ASP A 63 8.71 -15.33 0.94
N LEU A 64 7.96 -14.24 1.08
CA LEU A 64 7.58 -13.33 0.00
C LEU A 64 8.70 -12.37 -0.40
N THR A 65 9.70 -12.15 0.47
CA THR A 65 10.84 -11.26 0.17
C THR A 65 11.81 -11.86 -0.84
N GLY A 66 11.75 -13.18 -1.03
CA GLY A 66 12.63 -13.90 -1.94
C GLY A 66 12.06 -14.18 -3.33
N LEU A 67 10.90 -13.63 -3.71
CA LEU A 67 10.24 -13.95 -4.97
C LEU A 67 11.06 -13.56 -6.19
N ALA A 68 11.65 -12.38 -6.21
CA ALA A 68 12.52 -11.93 -7.29
C ALA A 68 13.77 -12.83 -7.43
N LYS A 69 14.43 -13.15 -6.32
CA LYS A 69 15.61 -14.02 -6.30
C LYS A 69 15.30 -15.42 -6.85
N LYS A 70 14.16 -16.00 -6.47
CA LYS A 70 13.71 -17.31 -6.94
C LYS A 70 13.30 -17.31 -8.42
N ASN A 71 13.07 -16.13 -9.00
CA ASN A 71 12.66 -15.92 -10.39
C ASN A 71 13.77 -15.24 -11.23
N GLY A 72 15.03 -15.58 -10.99
CA GLY A 72 16.15 -15.09 -11.78
C GLY A 72 16.44 -13.59 -11.62
N GLY A 73 16.08 -12.99 -10.49
CA GLY A 73 16.30 -11.57 -10.21
C GLY A 73 15.13 -10.66 -10.63
N VAL A 74 14.10 -11.20 -11.27
CA VAL A 74 12.95 -10.45 -11.75
C VAL A 74 11.73 -10.75 -10.86
N PHE A 75 11.09 -9.72 -10.30
CA PHE A 75 9.87 -9.92 -9.52
C PHE A 75 8.71 -10.39 -10.41
N PRO A 76 8.08 -11.54 -10.11
CA PRO A 76 7.08 -12.16 -10.98
C PRO A 76 5.68 -11.57 -10.78
N ALA A 77 5.50 -10.27 -11.06
CA ALA A 77 4.27 -9.52 -10.76
C ALA A 77 3.00 -10.17 -11.33
N ALA A 78 3.03 -10.64 -12.57
CA ALA A 78 1.87 -11.28 -13.20
C ALA A 78 1.46 -12.58 -12.49
N ARG A 79 2.43 -13.38 -12.05
CA ARG A 79 2.16 -14.60 -11.30
C ARG A 79 1.62 -14.27 -9.90
N VAL A 80 2.22 -13.30 -9.22
CA VAL A 80 1.75 -12.85 -7.90
C VAL A 80 0.31 -12.35 -8.00
N TYR A 81 -0.02 -11.59 -9.05
CA TYR A 81 -1.38 -11.16 -9.33
C TYR A 81 -2.34 -12.36 -9.45
N ALA A 82 -2.00 -13.34 -10.29
CA ALA A 82 -2.83 -14.50 -10.56
C ALA A 82 -3.08 -15.37 -9.30
N VAL A 83 -2.07 -15.47 -8.42
CA VAL A 83 -2.19 -16.18 -7.13
C VAL A 83 -3.15 -15.45 -6.19
N ILE A 84 -3.00 -14.12 -6.03
CA ILE A 84 -3.84 -13.31 -5.14
C ILE A 84 -5.29 -13.28 -5.64
N ASP A 85 -5.48 -13.10 -6.95
CA ASP A 85 -6.80 -13.05 -7.61
C ASP A 85 -7.48 -14.45 -7.67
N GLY A 86 -6.72 -15.51 -7.41
CA GLY A 86 -7.22 -16.88 -7.39
C GLY A 86 -7.29 -17.56 -8.75
N ARG A 87 -6.70 -16.99 -9.80
CA ARG A 87 -6.64 -17.59 -11.15
C ARG A 87 -5.54 -18.63 -11.28
N GLU A 88 -4.54 -18.62 -10.41
CA GLU A 88 -3.47 -19.61 -10.38
C GLU A 88 -3.49 -20.36 -9.04
N ASP A 89 -3.61 -21.70 -9.11
CA ASP A 89 -3.45 -22.57 -7.96
C ASP A 89 -1.97 -22.82 -7.71
N VAL A 90 -1.52 -22.56 -6.50
CA VAL A 90 -0.17 -22.91 -6.08
C VAL A 90 -0.16 -24.37 -5.68
N LYS A 91 0.07 -25.27 -6.65
CA LYS A 91 0.02 -26.74 -6.47
C LYS A 91 0.91 -27.28 -5.33
N ALA A 92 1.97 -26.55 -4.97
CA ALA A 92 2.87 -26.93 -3.86
C ALA A 92 2.20 -26.86 -2.48
N HIS A 93 1.00 -26.28 -2.37
CA HIS A 93 0.33 -26.01 -1.09
C HIS A 93 -0.89 -26.92 -0.83
N GLY A 94 -1.09 -27.97 -1.61
CA GLY A 94 -2.22 -28.92 -1.41
C GLY A 94 -3.59 -28.28 -1.66
N SER A 95 -4.55 -28.52 -0.75
CA SER A 95 -5.81 -27.77 -0.75
C SER A 95 -5.48 -26.29 -0.49
N ARG A 96 -6.13 -25.39 -1.23
CA ARG A 96 -5.90 -23.94 -1.18
C ARG A 96 -6.00 -23.42 0.27
N ASP A 97 -4.83 -23.18 0.89
CA ASP A 97 -4.76 -22.60 2.23
C ASP A 97 -4.79 -21.06 2.17
N MET A 98 -4.35 -20.46 1.05
CA MET A 98 -4.41 -19.02 0.83
C MET A 98 -5.78 -18.60 0.27
N PRO A 99 -6.48 -17.63 0.89
CA PRO A 99 -7.76 -17.12 0.42
C PRO A 99 -7.71 -16.54 -1.00
N ILE A 100 -8.87 -16.49 -1.67
CA ILE A 100 -9.06 -15.81 -2.96
C ILE A 100 -9.43 -14.36 -2.66
N TRP A 101 -8.45 -13.49 -2.57
CA TRP A 101 -8.66 -12.09 -2.21
C TRP A 101 -9.46 -11.30 -3.25
N GLY A 102 -9.43 -11.71 -4.52
CA GLY A 102 -10.26 -11.11 -5.56
C GLY A 102 -11.76 -11.13 -5.21
N THR A 103 -12.27 -12.23 -4.65
CA THR A 103 -13.66 -12.34 -4.21
C THR A 103 -13.96 -11.46 -3.00
N ASP A 104 -13.06 -11.44 -2.01
CA ASP A 104 -13.23 -10.64 -0.80
C ASP A 104 -13.19 -9.14 -1.10
N TYR A 105 -12.32 -8.70 -1.99
CA TYR A 105 -12.28 -7.32 -2.47
C TYR A 105 -13.53 -6.91 -3.24
N GLN A 106 -14.14 -7.82 -4.02
CA GLN A 106 -15.42 -7.54 -4.69
C GLN A 106 -16.54 -7.30 -3.68
N ALA A 107 -16.62 -8.13 -2.63
CA ALA A 107 -17.62 -8.00 -1.59
C ALA A 107 -17.43 -6.67 -0.82
N ALA A 108 -16.20 -6.35 -0.43
CA ALA A 108 -15.87 -5.10 0.26
C ALA A 108 -16.20 -3.88 -0.59
N GLY A 109 -15.92 -3.93 -1.89
CA GLY A 109 -16.20 -2.83 -2.80
C GLY A 109 -17.70 -2.56 -2.97
N LYS A 110 -18.51 -3.59 -3.09
CA LYS A 110 -19.98 -3.43 -3.15
C LYS A 110 -20.52 -2.72 -1.93
N SER A 111 -20.07 -3.12 -0.74
CA SER A 111 -20.53 -2.50 0.51
C SER A 111 -20.11 -1.03 0.65
N ALA A 112 -18.96 -0.64 0.10
CA ALA A 112 -18.43 0.72 0.22
C ALA A 112 -19.06 1.72 -0.77
N TYR A 113 -19.64 1.24 -1.88
CA TYR A 113 -20.10 2.07 -3.00
C TYR A 113 -21.53 1.76 -3.46
N ASP A 114 -22.42 1.39 -2.53
CA ASP A 114 -23.78 0.96 -2.84
C ASP A 114 -24.60 2.04 -3.57
N ASP A 115 -24.29 3.33 -3.34
CA ASP A 115 -25.00 4.48 -3.92
C ASP A 115 -24.35 5.07 -5.20
N TYR A 116 -23.24 4.46 -5.70
CA TYR A 116 -22.51 5.00 -6.86
C TYR A 116 -22.30 3.93 -7.94
N PRO A 117 -22.13 4.33 -9.22
CA PRO A 117 -21.71 3.42 -10.28
C PRO A 117 -20.35 2.80 -9.90
N PHE A 118 -20.39 1.60 -9.34
CA PHE A 118 -19.22 0.90 -8.85
C PHE A 118 -18.74 -0.13 -9.88
N ASN A 119 -17.48 -0.01 -10.29
CA ASN A 119 -16.82 -1.02 -11.10
C ASN A 119 -16.02 -1.95 -10.19
N ALA A 120 -16.63 -3.11 -9.84
CA ALA A 120 -16.02 -4.09 -8.95
C ALA A 120 -14.67 -4.61 -9.47
N GLU A 121 -14.55 -4.82 -10.78
CA GLU A 121 -13.30 -5.31 -11.38
C GLU A 121 -12.17 -4.29 -11.25
N LEU A 122 -12.44 -3.03 -11.51
CA LEU A 122 -11.45 -1.95 -11.35
C LEU A 122 -11.00 -1.82 -9.91
N PHE A 123 -11.93 -1.91 -8.95
CA PHE A 123 -11.61 -1.84 -7.53
C PHE A 123 -10.71 -2.98 -7.08
N VAL A 124 -11.07 -4.23 -7.41
CA VAL A 124 -10.25 -5.42 -7.12
C VAL A 124 -8.85 -5.28 -7.70
N ARG A 125 -8.78 -4.89 -8.97
CA ARG A 125 -7.51 -4.70 -9.66
C ARG A 125 -6.63 -3.65 -9.01
N ALA A 126 -7.19 -2.52 -8.60
CA ALA A 126 -6.45 -1.45 -7.93
C ALA A 126 -5.86 -1.93 -6.59
N ARG A 127 -6.62 -2.67 -5.79
CA ARG A 127 -6.17 -3.24 -4.50
C ARG A 127 -5.04 -4.24 -4.70
N ILE A 128 -5.18 -5.18 -5.63
CA ILE A 128 -4.15 -6.17 -5.92
C ILE A 128 -2.87 -5.50 -6.46
N LEU A 129 -2.99 -4.48 -7.32
CA LEU A 129 -1.83 -3.76 -7.84
C LEU A 129 -1.09 -2.97 -6.75
N ALA A 130 -1.81 -2.32 -5.83
CA ALA A 130 -1.20 -1.65 -4.68
C ALA A 130 -0.45 -2.65 -3.78
N LEU A 131 -1.03 -3.82 -3.53
CA LEU A 131 -0.38 -4.90 -2.77
C LEU A 131 0.87 -5.43 -3.50
N ILE A 132 0.82 -5.60 -4.82
CA ILE A 132 1.98 -6.01 -5.63
C ILE A 132 3.11 -4.99 -5.55
N ASP A 133 2.80 -3.70 -5.60
CA ASP A 133 3.79 -2.63 -5.42
C ASP A 133 4.48 -2.73 -4.05
N TYR A 134 3.71 -2.94 -2.99
CA TYR A 134 4.28 -3.18 -1.65
C TYR A 134 5.18 -4.41 -1.63
N LEU A 135 4.72 -5.56 -2.17
CA LEU A 135 5.51 -6.79 -2.21
C LEU A 135 6.79 -6.63 -3.03
N TYR A 136 6.76 -5.85 -4.11
CA TYR A 136 7.96 -5.51 -4.89
C TYR A 136 8.99 -4.72 -4.06
N ARG A 137 8.53 -3.76 -3.25
CA ARG A 137 9.42 -2.93 -2.41
C ARG A 137 10.11 -3.70 -1.29
N ILE A 138 9.50 -4.76 -0.78
CA ILE A 138 10.08 -5.60 0.29
C ILE A 138 10.97 -6.74 -0.24
N GLN A 139 11.24 -6.82 -1.56
CA GLN A 139 12.13 -7.85 -2.07
C GLN A 139 13.54 -7.71 -1.51
N ALA A 140 14.13 -8.85 -1.09
CA ALA A 140 15.53 -8.90 -0.69
C ALA A 140 16.45 -8.56 -1.89
N LYS A 141 17.42 -7.70 -1.62
CA LYS A 141 18.43 -7.25 -2.59
C LYS A 141 19.49 -8.34 -2.79
#